data_27b0c6c13f92e188d47a0a78e9775dd6
#
_entry.id   27b0c6c13f92e188d47a0a78e9775dd6
#
_cell.length_a   1.000
_cell.length_b   1.000
_cell.length_c   1.000
_cell.angle_alpha   90.00
_cell.angle_beta   90.00
_cell.angle_gamma   90.00
#
_symmetry.space_group_name_H-M   'P 1'
#
loop_
_entity.id
_entity.type
_entity.pdbx_description
1 polymer ?
#
loop_
_entity_poly.entity_id
_entity_poly.type
_entity_poly.pdbx_seq_one_letter_code
_entity_poly.pdbx_strand_id
1 'polypeptide(L)'
;METEKKTKEKKIIPEEVALGKLAALCSRAEQCTSYCRDKLSQWNVPLEAAERILAHLVREKYVDDRRYALFFAKDKHSLSKWGKKKIEQHLIRKKIPKAY
;
A
#
# COMPACT_ATOMS: atom_id res chain seq x y z
N MET A 1 26.93 -16.06 13.63
CA MET A 1 26.26 -16.01 13.11
C MET A 1 25.81 -15.92 13.03
N GLU A 2 25.81 -15.76 12.81
CA GLU A 2 25.11 -15.60 12.30
C GLU A 2 24.33 -15.35 12.16
N THR A 3 24.58 -15.20 12.28
CA THR A 3 23.71 -14.90 11.77
C THR A 3 23.15 -14.52 11.65
N GLU A 4 23.27 -14.23 11.50
CA GLU A 4 22.60 -13.81 10.95
C GLU A 4 22.06 -13.59 10.55
N LYS A 5 22.52 -13.60 10.81
CA LYS A 5 21.95 -13.42 10.14
C LYS A 5 21.34 -13.25 9.78
N LYS A 6 21.55 -13.28 9.97
CA LYS A 6 20.92 -13.17 9.35
C LYS A 6 20.34 -12.60 8.91
N THR A 7 20.61 -12.46 8.99
CA THR A 7 20.07 -11.97 8.39
C THR A 7 19.80 -11.79 7.84
N LYS A 8 19.86 -11.94 7.91
CA LYS A 8 19.66 -12.08 7.32
C LYS A 8 19.50 -11.68 6.66
N GLU A 9 19.76 -11.84 6.59
CA GLU A 9 19.82 -11.43 5.89
C GLU A 9 19.04 -10.82 5.26
N LYS A 10 19.18 -10.31 5.35
CA LYS A 10 18.17 -9.63 4.72
C LYS A 10 18.48 -9.34 3.33
N LYS A 11 17.61 -9.78 2.44
CA LYS A 11 17.85 -9.54 1.08
C LYS A 11 17.34 -8.19 0.71
N ILE A 12 18.12 -7.46 -0.05
CA ILE A 12 17.68 -6.19 -0.60
C ILE A 12 17.16 -6.47 -1.99
N ILE A 13 15.89 -6.20 -2.18
CA ILE A 13 15.25 -6.45 -3.47
C ILE A 13 15.56 -5.29 -4.41
N PRO A 14 15.94 -5.57 -5.66
CA PRO A 14 16.15 -4.47 -6.61
C PRO A 14 14.90 -3.63 -6.76
N GLU A 15 15.09 -2.33 -6.99
CA GLU A 15 13.99 -1.39 -7.07
C GLU A 15 12.95 -1.81 -8.12
N GLU A 16 13.41 -2.26 -9.27
CA GLU A 16 12.49 -2.67 -10.34
C GLU A 16 11.67 -3.88 -9.94
N VAL A 17 12.26 -4.79 -9.17
CA VAL A 17 11.55 -5.98 -8.74
C VAL A 17 10.46 -5.60 -7.74
N ALA A 18 10.80 -4.72 -6.80
CA ALA A 18 9.83 -4.25 -5.81
C ALA A 18 8.67 -3.53 -6.49
N LEU A 19 8.99 -2.68 -7.46
CA LEU A 19 7.96 -1.97 -8.22
C LEU A 19 7.05 -2.95 -8.93
N GLY A 20 7.62 -3.95 -9.59
CA GLY A 20 6.82 -4.95 -10.30
C GLY A 20 5.92 -5.73 -9.37
N LYS A 21 6.41 -6.09 -8.19
CA LYS A 21 5.62 -6.82 -7.22
C LYS A 21 4.42 -6.00 -6.75
N LEU A 22 4.66 -4.72 -6.46
CA LEU A 22 3.56 -3.85 -6.02
C LEU A 22 2.57 -3.59 -7.13
N ALA A 23 3.05 -3.38 -8.34
CA ALA A 23 2.15 -3.17 -9.47
C ALA A 23 1.25 -4.38 -9.65
N ALA A 24 1.79 -5.58 -9.50
CA ALA A 24 1.00 -6.79 -9.61
C ALA A 24 -0.06 -6.88 -8.50
N LEU A 25 0.33 -6.55 -7.27
CA LEU A 25 -0.60 -6.59 -6.16
C LEU A 25 -1.73 -5.56 -6.35
N CYS A 26 -1.38 -4.37 -6.81
CA CYS A 26 -2.37 -3.32 -7.02
C CYS A 26 -3.29 -3.64 -8.20
N SER A 27 -2.81 -4.43 -9.15
CA SER A 27 -3.64 -4.84 -10.28
C SER A 27 -4.68 -5.87 -9.88
N ARG A 28 -4.41 -6.62 -8.84
CA ARG A 28 -5.36 -7.65 -8.39
C ARG A 28 -6.46 -7.09 -7.51
N ALA A 29 -6.18 -6.03 -6.77
CA ALA A 29 -7.17 -5.44 -5.88
C ALA A 29 -6.79 -4.00 -5.61
N GLU A 30 -7.78 -3.16 -5.34
CA GLU A 30 -7.52 -1.77 -4.97
C GLU A 30 -6.69 -1.71 -3.71
N GLN A 31 -5.64 -0.90 -3.75
CA GLN A 31 -4.77 -0.69 -2.59
C GLN A 31 -4.53 0.79 -2.39
N CYS A 32 -4.16 1.16 -1.17
CA CYS A 32 -3.85 2.55 -0.86
C CYS A 32 -2.34 2.73 -0.69
N THR A 33 -1.90 3.98 -0.60
CA THR A 33 -0.46 4.25 -0.49
C THR A 33 0.13 3.71 0.80
N SER A 34 -0.62 3.75 1.91
CA SER A 34 -0.09 3.22 3.17
C SER A 34 0.16 1.72 3.07
N TYR A 35 -0.68 0.99 2.35
CA TYR A 35 -0.46 -0.43 2.12
C TYR A 35 0.86 -0.64 1.38
N CYS A 36 1.10 0.16 0.35
CA CYS A 36 2.32 0.04 -0.43
C CYS A 36 3.55 0.38 0.39
N ARG A 37 3.46 1.44 1.22
CA ARG A 37 4.57 1.80 2.10
C ARG A 37 4.90 0.67 3.07
N ASP A 38 3.87 0.04 3.62
CA ASP A 38 4.08 -1.06 4.55
C ASP A 38 4.77 -2.24 3.87
N LYS A 39 4.36 -2.55 2.64
CA LYS A 39 4.99 -3.63 1.90
C LYS A 39 6.46 -3.32 1.61
N LEU A 40 6.74 -2.10 1.16
CA LEU A 40 8.10 -1.70 0.87
C LEU A 40 8.97 -1.76 2.11
N SER A 41 8.42 -1.37 3.25
CA SER A 41 9.13 -1.46 4.51
C SER A 41 9.41 -2.92 4.88
N GLN A 42 8.43 -3.78 4.72
CA GLN A 42 8.59 -5.20 4.99
C GLN A 42 9.67 -5.83 4.11
N TRP A 43 9.80 -5.33 2.90
CA TRP A 43 10.79 -5.86 1.96
C TRP A 43 12.14 -5.17 2.09
N ASN A 44 12.29 -4.31 3.10
CA ASN A 44 13.54 -3.61 3.39
C ASN A 44 14.01 -2.72 2.24
N VAL A 45 13.07 -2.13 1.51
CA VAL A 45 13.40 -1.18 0.45
C VAL A 45 13.79 0.14 1.09
N PRO A 46 14.96 0.71 0.74
CA PRO A 46 15.37 1.99 1.31
C PRO A 46 14.33 3.08 1.06
N LEU A 47 14.24 4.00 2.00
CA LEU A 47 13.21 5.04 1.93
C LEU A 47 13.21 5.80 0.62
N GLU A 48 14.38 6.17 0.14
CA GLU A 48 14.47 6.93 -1.11
C GLU A 48 13.91 6.15 -2.29
N ALA A 49 14.26 4.87 -2.37
CA ALA A 49 13.76 4.02 -3.43
C ALA A 49 12.25 3.81 -3.28
N ALA A 50 11.80 3.67 -2.02
CA ALA A 50 10.38 3.49 -1.75
C ALA A 50 9.57 4.69 -2.25
N GLU A 51 10.09 5.90 -2.02
CA GLU A 51 9.37 7.10 -2.46
C GLU A 51 9.31 7.18 -3.99
N ARG A 52 10.39 6.77 -4.67
CA ARG A 52 10.37 6.74 -6.13
C ARG A 52 9.34 5.74 -6.65
N ILE A 53 9.27 4.59 -6.01
CA ILE A 53 8.31 3.55 -6.39
C ILE A 53 6.88 4.06 -6.21
N LEU A 54 6.62 4.68 -5.05
CA LEU A 54 5.29 5.20 -4.78
C LEU A 54 4.89 6.27 -5.78
N ALA A 55 5.83 7.18 -6.10
CA ALA A 55 5.56 8.23 -7.06
C ALA A 55 5.18 7.65 -8.41
N HIS A 56 5.87 6.59 -8.82
CA HIS A 56 5.58 5.92 -10.08
C HIS A 56 4.20 5.29 -10.07
N LEU A 57 3.88 4.57 -8.99
CA LEU A 57 2.59 3.90 -8.88
C LEU A 57 1.43 4.90 -8.89
N VAL A 58 1.60 6.03 -8.24
CA VAL A 58 0.58 7.07 -8.23
C VAL A 58 0.44 7.69 -9.62
N ARG A 59 1.57 8.02 -10.23
CA ARG A 59 1.55 8.65 -11.55
C ARG A 59 0.91 7.75 -12.60
N GLU A 60 1.19 6.45 -12.54
CA GLU A 60 0.65 5.50 -13.50
C GLU A 60 -0.70 4.93 -13.09
N LYS A 61 -1.27 5.46 -12.02
CA LYS A 61 -2.62 5.12 -11.56
C LYS A 61 -2.80 3.69 -11.07
N TYR A 62 -1.72 3.04 -10.70
CA TYR A 62 -1.83 1.76 -10.02
C TYR A 62 -2.40 1.96 -8.62
N VAL A 63 -2.10 3.10 -8.00
CA VAL A 63 -2.54 3.43 -6.66
C VAL A 63 -3.18 4.81 -6.68
N ASP A 64 -4.36 4.91 -6.08
CA ASP A 64 -5.10 6.16 -6.02
C ASP A 64 -5.92 6.13 -4.74
N ASP A 65 -5.49 6.87 -3.73
CA ASP A 65 -6.14 6.84 -2.41
C ASP A 65 -7.60 7.28 -2.49
N ARG A 66 -7.92 8.22 -3.36
CA ARG A 66 -9.29 8.66 -3.51
C ARG A 66 -10.16 7.54 -4.10
N ARG A 67 -9.64 6.90 -5.13
CA ARG A 67 -10.36 5.78 -5.74
C ARG A 67 -10.53 4.64 -4.73
N TYR A 68 -9.49 4.38 -3.94
CA TYR A 68 -9.56 3.36 -2.91
C TYR A 68 -10.63 3.71 -1.87
N ALA A 69 -10.68 4.97 -1.43
CA ALA A 69 -11.65 5.39 -0.44
C ALA A 69 -13.07 5.22 -0.93
N LEU A 70 -13.33 5.61 -2.17
CA LEU A 70 -14.67 5.48 -2.75
C LEU A 70 -15.06 4.01 -2.89
N PHE A 71 -14.16 3.21 -3.39
CA PHE A 71 -14.41 1.79 -3.57
C PHE A 71 -14.64 1.10 -2.23
N PHE A 72 -13.79 1.39 -1.26
CA PHE A 72 -13.89 0.80 0.07
C PHE A 72 -15.21 1.16 0.73
N ALA A 73 -15.57 2.44 0.69
CA ALA A 73 -16.80 2.90 1.32
C ALA A 73 -18.02 2.22 0.69
N LYS A 74 -18.04 2.14 -0.63
CA LYS A 74 -19.15 1.53 -1.33
C LYS A 74 -19.26 0.04 -1.00
N ASP A 75 -18.14 -0.65 -1.02
CA ASP A 75 -18.10 -2.07 -0.75
C ASP A 75 -18.56 -2.39 0.67
N LYS A 76 -18.02 -1.66 1.66
CA LYS A 76 -18.35 -1.93 3.05
C LYS A 76 -19.78 -1.54 3.39
N HIS A 77 -20.27 -0.48 2.80
CA HIS A 77 -21.65 -0.07 3.03
C HIS A 77 -22.64 -1.08 2.39
N SER A 78 -22.38 -1.45 1.15
CA SER A 78 -23.30 -2.32 0.43
C SER A 78 -23.24 -3.78 0.84
N LEU A 79 -22.04 -4.32 0.95
CA LEU A 79 -21.87 -5.75 1.20
C LEU A 79 -21.74 -6.10 2.67
N SER A 80 -21.01 -5.30 3.42
CA SER A 80 -20.77 -5.59 4.83
C SER A 80 -21.70 -4.83 5.76
N LYS A 81 -22.48 -3.91 5.22
CA LYS A 81 -23.44 -3.12 6.01
C LYS A 81 -22.79 -2.28 7.10
N TRP A 82 -21.57 -1.82 6.85
CA TRP A 82 -20.90 -0.95 7.82
C TRP A 82 -21.55 0.43 7.82
N GLY A 83 -21.62 1.03 9.02
CA GLY A 83 -22.07 2.41 9.13
C GLY A 83 -21.00 3.38 8.69
N LYS A 84 -21.39 4.62 8.47
CA LYS A 84 -20.51 5.66 8.00
C LYS A 84 -19.30 5.88 8.90
N LYS A 85 -19.53 5.91 10.22
CA LYS A 85 -18.44 6.16 11.15
C LYS A 85 -17.38 5.07 11.12
N LYS A 86 -17.81 3.83 11.02
CA LYS A 86 -16.87 2.72 10.99
C LYS A 86 -16.01 2.79 9.72
N ILE A 87 -16.64 3.14 8.60
CA ILE A 87 -15.92 3.30 7.35
C ILE A 87 -14.89 4.41 7.47
N GLU A 88 -15.29 5.56 8.01
CA GLU A 88 -14.39 6.70 8.18
C GLU A 88 -13.19 6.35 9.05
N GLN A 89 -13.43 5.67 10.15
CA GLN A 89 -12.35 5.31 11.06
C GLN A 89 -11.36 4.36 10.41
N HIS A 90 -11.86 3.45 9.62
CA HIS A 90 -10.98 2.52 8.92
C HIS A 90 -10.10 3.24 7.90
N LEU A 91 -10.70 4.19 7.16
CA LEU A 91 -9.95 4.97 6.18
C LEU A 91 -8.92 5.86 6.85
N ILE A 92 -9.24 6.40 8.01
CA ILE A 92 -8.28 7.21 8.76
C ILE A 92 -7.07 6.36 9.15
N ARG A 93 -7.31 5.13 9.59
CA ARG A 93 -6.20 4.23 9.91
C ARG A 93 -5.34 3.92 8.71
N LYS A 94 -5.93 3.94 7.52
CA LYS A 94 -5.17 3.75 6.29
C LYS A 94 -4.52 5.04 5.83
N LYS A 95 -4.60 6.10 6.64
CA LYS A 95 -3.98 7.40 6.38
C LYS A 95 -4.52 8.06 5.12
N ILE A 96 -5.80 7.88 4.89
CA ILE A 96 -6.46 8.50 3.74
C ILE A 96 -7.18 9.75 4.23
N PRO A 97 -6.97 10.90 3.58
CA PRO A 97 -7.58 12.16 4.02
C PRO A 97 -9.10 12.09 4.06
N LYS A 98 -9.67 12.72 5.06
CA LYS A 98 -11.11 12.74 5.21
C LYS A 98 -11.85 13.39 4.06
N ALA A 99 -11.16 14.26 3.35
CA ALA A 99 -11.77 14.96 2.23
C ALA A 99 -12.19 14.03 1.10
N TYR A 100 -11.65 12.85 1.08
CA TYR A 100 -12.03 11.86 0.06
C TYR A 100 -13.30 11.10 0.48
#